data_5a1386294b92ac138665d9e79a1bc305
#
_entry.id   5a1386294b92ac138665d9e79a1bc305
#
_cell.length_a   1.000
_cell.length_b   1.000
_cell.length_c   1.000
_cell.angle_alpha   90.00
_cell.angle_beta   90.00
_cell.angle_gamma   90.00
#
_symmetry.space_group_name_H-M   'P 1'
#
loop_
_entity.id
_entity.type
_entity.pdbx_description
1 polymer ?
#
loop_
_entity_poly.entity_id
_entity_poly.type
_entity_poly.pdbx_seq_one_letter_code
_entity_poly.pdbx_strand_id
1 'polypeptide(L)'
;MIFRNVPRWLLCSLGAVFLCVALVATAGCGAQKPGPAVASGSAELSASPSGAASAAPDAVPGWARGMAVVRADALPRQAQDVLVLIDKGGPYPYRQDGTVFGNFEKVLPRQKRGYYHEFTVRTPGERDRGARRIVTGEGGEFYYTDDHYQTFEAVLR
;
A
#
# COMPACT_ATOMS: atom_id res chain seq x y z
N MET A 1 1.53 51.20 9.88
CA MET A 1 2.02 50.77 8.54
C MET A 1 1.88 49.27 8.47
N ILE A 2 0.87 48.81 7.73
CA ILE A 2 0.47 47.40 7.67
C ILE A 2 0.94 46.90 6.32
N PHE A 3 1.98 46.07 6.30
CA PHE A 3 2.40 45.37 5.09
C PHE A 3 1.61 44.03 4.99
N ARG A 4 0.64 44.02 4.08
CA ARG A 4 -0.09 42.82 3.68
C ARG A 4 0.78 42.02 2.72
N ASN A 5 1.22 40.87 3.16
CA ASN A 5 1.92 39.90 2.33
C ASN A 5 0.89 39.16 1.47
N VAL A 6 0.87 39.43 0.18
CA VAL A 6 0.01 38.78 -0.80
C VAL A 6 0.78 37.57 -1.36
N PRO A 7 0.23 36.34 -1.32
CA PRO A 7 0.91 35.19 -1.91
C PRO A 7 0.82 35.22 -3.44
N ARG A 8 1.99 35.07 -4.07
CA ARG A 8 2.17 35.06 -5.54
C ARG A 8 1.84 33.71 -6.16
N TRP A 9 0.56 33.32 -6.15
CA TRP A 9 0.10 32.05 -6.75
C TRP A 9 -1.00 32.25 -7.79
N LEU A 10 -0.95 33.33 -8.55
CA LEU A 10 -1.90 33.56 -9.65
C LEU A 10 -1.09 34.00 -10.86
N LEU A 11 -0.78 33.06 -11.75
CA LEU A 11 -0.59 33.24 -13.20
C LEU A 11 0.06 31.99 -13.78
N CYS A 12 -0.74 31.12 -14.36
CA CYS A 12 -0.51 30.44 -15.62
C CYS A 12 -1.64 29.44 -15.88
N SER A 13 -2.69 29.97 -16.46
CA SER A 13 -3.70 29.20 -17.20
C SER A 13 -3.59 29.63 -18.65
N LEU A 14 -3.61 28.69 -19.56
CA LEU A 14 -4.13 28.69 -20.91
C LEU A 14 -3.22 27.92 -21.87
N GLY A 15 -3.81 26.90 -22.46
CA GLY A 15 -3.35 26.44 -23.76
C GLY A 15 -3.21 24.93 -23.92
N ALA A 16 -4.17 24.28 -24.44
CA ALA A 16 -4.20 23.59 -25.71
C ALA A 16 -5.10 22.34 -25.66
N VAL A 17 -6.23 22.51 -26.29
CA VAL A 17 -7.12 21.45 -26.78
C VAL A 17 -6.39 20.76 -27.96
N PHE A 18 -6.19 19.45 -27.87
CA PHE A 18 -5.95 18.61 -29.02
C PHE A 18 -6.93 17.44 -29.03
N LEU A 19 -7.87 17.58 -29.96
CA LEU A 19 -8.81 16.59 -30.43
C LEU A 19 -8.06 15.65 -31.40
N CYS A 20 -7.97 14.36 -31.11
CA CYS A 20 -7.66 13.36 -32.14
C CYS A 20 -8.62 12.16 -31.98
N VAL A 21 -9.59 12.17 -32.89
CA VAL A 21 -10.44 11.03 -33.23
C VAL A 21 -9.66 10.10 -34.15
N ALA A 22 -9.56 8.84 -33.84
CA ALA A 22 -9.25 7.81 -34.82
C ALA A 22 -10.01 6.51 -34.45
N LEU A 23 -11.06 6.27 -35.20
CA LEU A 23 -11.74 4.97 -35.32
C LEU A 23 -10.84 4.02 -36.12
N VAL A 24 -10.64 2.81 -35.61
CA VAL A 24 -10.41 1.64 -36.48
C VAL A 24 -11.13 0.44 -35.87
N ALA A 25 -12.17 0.00 -36.58
CA ALA A 25 -12.84 -1.26 -36.39
C ALA A 25 -12.14 -2.34 -37.20
N THR A 26 -11.85 -3.49 -36.62
CA THR A 26 -11.66 -4.73 -37.38
C THR A 26 -12.31 -5.90 -36.65
N ALA A 27 -13.34 -6.40 -37.27
CA ALA A 27 -13.98 -7.66 -36.95
C ALA A 27 -13.11 -8.84 -37.41
N GLY A 28 -13.03 -9.89 -36.62
CA GLY A 28 -12.40 -11.15 -36.94
C GLY A 28 -13.16 -12.31 -36.29
N CYS A 29 -14.16 -12.83 -36.97
CA CYS A 29 -14.81 -14.11 -36.67
C CYS A 29 -13.87 -15.27 -36.99
N GLY A 30 -13.72 -16.20 -36.06
CA GLY A 30 -13.12 -17.50 -36.29
C GLY A 30 -13.84 -18.57 -35.46
N ALA A 31 -14.84 -19.16 -36.06
CA ALA A 31 -15.53 -20.33 -35.50
C ALA A 31 -14.77 -21.61 -35.86
N GLN A 32 -14.56 -22.46 -34.87
CA GLN A 32 -14.23 -23.87 -35.12
C GLN A 32 -14.97 -24.78 -34.16
N LYS A 33 -15.75 -25.68 -34.75
CA LYS A 33 -16.73 -26.61 -34.20
C LYS A 33 -16.07 -27.98 -33.86
N PRO A 34 -16.74 -28.83 -33.10
CA PRO A 34 -16.19 -29.90 -32.26
C PRO A 34 -16.08 -31.26 -32.94
N GLY A 35 -15.30 -32.14 -32.37
CA GLY A 35 -15.33 -33.58 -32.68
C GLY A 35 -15.35 -34.40 -31.39
N PRO A 36 -16.06 -35.49 -31.38
CA PRO A 36 -16.36 -36.24 -30.17
C PRO A 36 -15.51 -37.53 -30.06
N ALA A 37 -15.54 -38.09 -28.87
CA ALA A 37 -15.53 -39.53 -28.56
C ALA A 37 -14.49 -39.92 -27.52
N VAL A 38 -15.03 -40.44 -26.57
CA VAL A 38 -15.27 -41.69 -25.86
C VAL A 38 -14.18 -42.18 -24.90
N ALA A 39 -14.70 -42.56 -23.78
CA ALA A 39 -14.55 -43.78 -23.01
C ALA A 39 -13.78 -43.69 -21.68
N SER A 40 -14.58 -43.89 -20.65
CA SER A 40 -14.46 -44.86 -19.54
C SER A 40 -13.11 -45.01 -18.85
N GLY A 41 -13.17 -44.80 -17.55
CA GLY A 41 -12.17 -45.32 -16.66
C GLY A 41 -12.35 -44.83 -15.21
N SER A 42 -13.16 -45.60 -14.48
CA SER A 42 -12.98 -45.97 -13.06
C SER A 42 -12.72 -44.93 -11.98
N ALA A 43 -13.62 -44.98 -11.04
CA ALA A 43 -13.55 -44.45 -9.69
C ALA A 43 -12.24 -44.80 -8.98
N GLU A 44 -11.65 -43.81 -8.36
CA GLU A 44 -10.93 -44.04 -7.10
C GLU A 44 -11.15 -42.88 -6.15
N LEU A 45 -11.66 -43.25 -5.01
CA LEU A 45 -11.72 -42.46 -3.80
C LEU A 45 -10.29 -42.07 -3.41
N SER A 46 -10.00 -40.80 -3.35
CA SER A 46 -8.85 -40.34 -2.56
C SER A 46 -9.19 -39.10 -1.81
N ALA A 47 -9.26 -39.33 -0.54
CA ALA A 47 -9.08 -38.43 0.59
C ALA A 47 -8.66 -37.00 0.25
N SER A 48 -9.48 -36.05 0.68
CA SER A 48 -9.05 -34.67 0.95
C SER A 48 -7.90 -34.69 1.94
N PRO A 49 -6.74 -34.17 1.62
CA PRO A 49 -5.88 -33.63 2.65
C PRO A 49 -6.42 -32.23 2.97
N SER A 50 -6.96 -32.10 4.17
CA SER A 50 -7.03 -30.81 4.87
C SER A 50 -5.57 -30.30 4.99
N GLY A 51 -5.08 -29.75 3.92
CA GLY A 51 -3.81 -29.03 3.89
C GLY A 51 -4.04 -27.70 4.54
N ALA A 52 -3.63 -27.58 5.80
CA ALA A 52 -3.24 -26.30 6.34
C ALA A 52 -2.35 -25.64 5.29
N ALA A 53 -2.85 -24.57 4.66
CA ALA A 53 -2.06 -23.74 3.77
C ALA A 53 -0.94 -23.14 4.64
N SER A 54 0.20 -23.82 4.67
CA SER A 54 1.46 -23.22 5.03
C SER A 54 1.70 -22.17 3.96
N ALA A 55 1.31 -20.94 4.23
CA ALA A 55 1.62 -19.81 3.38
C ALA A 55 3.14 -19.81 3.17
N ALA A 56 3.55 -19.95 1.91
CA ALA A 56 4.95 -19.77 1.56
C ALA A 56 5.41 -18.41 2.09
N PRO A 57 6.55 -18.31 2.77
CA PRO A 57 6.96 -17.08 3.48
C PRO A 57 7.26 -15.89 2.57
N ASP A 58 7.15 -16.05 1.25
CA ASP A 58 7.53 -15.03 0.26
C ASP A 58 6.38 -14.51 -0.62
N ALA A 59 5.14 -14.92 -0.37
CA ALA A 59 4.01 -14.41 -1.15
C ALA A 59 3.64 -13.00 -0.70
N VAL A 60 3.90 -11.99 -1.56
CA VAL A 60 3.48 -10.60 -1.32
C VAL A 60 1.95 -10.56 -1.14
N PRO A 61 1.44 -10.09 0.02
CA PRO A 61 0.01 -9.99 0.28
C PRO A 61 -0.71 -9.13 -0.77
N GLY A 62 -1.99 -9.40 -1.00
CA GLY A 62 -2.77 -8.68 -2.00
C GLY A 62 -2.77 -7.17 -1.81
N TRP A 63 -2.77 -6.70 -0.57
CA TRP A 63 -2.76 -5.27 -0.22
C TRP A 63 -1.42 -4.57 -0.53
N ALA A 64 -0.31 -5.31 -0.62
CA ALA A 64 1.03 -4.79 -0.91
C ALA A 64 1.39 -4.85 -2.41
N ARG A 65 0.47 -5.31 -3.28
CA ARG A 65 0.73 -5.43 -4.72
C ARG A 65 1.01 -4.08 -5.35
N GLY A 66 2.11 -4.01 -6.12
CA GLY A 66 2.53 -2.78 -6.80
C GLY A 66 3.26 -1.77 -5.93
N MET A 67 3.52 -2.10 -4.65
CA MET A 67 4.33 -1.30 -3.74
C MET A 67 5.73 -1.92 -3.58
N ALA A 68 6.71 -1.09 -3.21
CA ALA A 68 7.96 -1.59 -2.68
C ALA A 68 7.67 -2.37 -1.38
N VAL A 69 8.42 -3.44 -1.14
CA VAL A 69 8.20 -4.32 -0.01
C VAL A 69 9.47 -4.42 0.81
N VAL A 70 9.35 -4.35 2.12
CA VAL A 70 10.43 -4.53 3.08
C VAL A 70 10.02 -5.53 4.16
N ARG A 71 10.92 -6.38 4.59
CA ARG A 71 10.69 -7.25 5.75
C ARG A 71 10.87 -6.45 7.03
N ALA A 72 10.08 -6.76 8.06
CA ALA A 72 10.16 -6.07 9.35
C ALA A 72 11.56 -6.13 9.98
N ASP A 73 12.27 -7.23 9.81
CA ASP A 73 13.65 -7.44 10.29
C ASP A 73 14.71 -6.66 9.50
N ALA A 74 14.39 -6.23 8.27
CA ALA A 74 15.26 -5.40 7.43
C ALA A 74 15.07 -3.88 7.65
N LEU A 75 14.03 -3.48 8.38
CA LEU A 75 13.79 -2.09 8.74
C LEU A 75 14.90 -1.53 9.66
N PRO A 76 15.11 -0.20 9.69
CA PRO A 76 15.94 0.43 10.72
C PRO A 76 15.49 0.01 12.12
N ARG A 77 16.44 -0.16 13.05
CA ARG A 77 16.16 -0.60 14.43
C ARG A 77 15.06 0.21 15.11
N GLN A 78 15.05 1.53 14.89
CA GLN A 78 14.04 2.41 15.46
C GLN A 78 12.62 2.09 14.95
N ALA A 79 12.48 1.67 13.69
CA ALA A 79 11.21 1.24 13.14
C ALA A 79 10.77 -0.12 13.71
N GLN A 80 11.71 -1.06 13.87
CA GLN A 80 11.44 -2.34 14.54
C GLN A 80 10.94 -2.13 15.98
N ASP A 81 11.58 -1.21 16.75
CA ASP A 81 11.17 -0.88 18.11
C ASP A 81 9.74 -0.31 18.15
N VAL A 82 9.35 0.50 17.15
CA VAL A 82 7.98 1.03 17.02
C VAL A 82 6.98 -0.08 16.71
N LEU A 83 7.31 -1.04 15.84
CA LEU A 83 6.45 -2.20 15.57
C LEU A 83 6.16 -3.00 16.86
N VAL A 84 7.17 -3.19 17.72
CA VAL A 84 6.99 -3.84 19.03
C VAL A 84 6.07 -3.02 19.95
N LEU A 85 6.17 -1.68 19.94
CA LEU A 85 5.26 -0.83 20.72
C LEU A 85 3.83 -0.89 20.20
N ILE A 86 3.63 -0.96 18.88
CA ILE A 86 2.31 -1.10 18.27
C ILE A 86 1.67 -2.42 18.71
N ASP A 87 2.41 -3.53 18.68
CA ASP A 87 1.92 -4.85 19.11
C ASP A 87 1.50 -4.87 20.60
N LYS A 88 2.20 -4.09 21.44
CA LYS A 88 1.90 -3.96 22.87
C LYS A 88 0.79 -2.98 23.19
N GLY A 89 0.34 -2.17 22.21
CA GLY A 89 -0.61 -1.07 22.46
C GLY A 89 0.01 0.12 23.20
N GLY A 90 1.32 0.32 23.12
CA GLY A 90 2.07 1.40 23.77
C GLY A 90 2.84 0.96 25.03
N PRO A 91 3.27 1.91 25.89
CA PRO A 91 3.09 3.37 25.72
C PRO A 91 3.92 3.95 24.57
N TYR A 92 3.37 4.96 23.90
CA TYR A 92 4.02 5.61 22.76
C TYR A 92 4.78 6.86 23.21
N PRO A 93 5.97 7.14 22.61
CA PRO A 93 6.80 8.28 23.02
C PRO A 93 6.30 9.64 22.53
N TYR A 94 5.49 9.67 21.47
CA TYR A 94 4.99 10.92 20.89
C TYR A 94 3.47 11.03 21.00
N ARG A 95 2.98 12.24 21.28
CA ARG A 95 1.53 12.50 21.44
C ARG A 95 0.71 12.24 20.17
N GLN A 96 1.37 12.27 19.01
CA GLN A 96 0.76 12.03 17.71
C GLN A 96 0.67 10.54 17.36
N ASP A 97 1.39 9.70 18.08
CA ASP A 97 1.37 8.27 17.80
C ASP A 97 -0.02 7.69 18.04
N GLY A 98 -0.48 6.87 17.10
CA GLY A 98 -1.83 6.31 17.10
C GLY A 98 -2.91 7.27 16.58
N THR A 99 -2.57 8.49 16.16
CA THR A 99 -3.56 9.38 15.54
C THR A 99 -3.89 8.97 14.11
N VAL A 100 -5.06 9.40 13.64
CA VAL A 100 -5.53 9.09 12.29
C VAL A 100 -4.61 9.73 11.24
N PHE A 101 -4.08 8.92 10.34
CA PHE A 101 -3.36 9.35 9.14
C PHE A 101 -4.35 9.56 7.99
N GLY A 102 -4.36 10.76 7.41
CA GLY A 102 -5.36 11.17 6.43
C GLY A 102 -5.12 10.68 5.00
N ASN A 103 -3.93 10.17 4.68
CA ASN A 103 -3.52 9.76 3.31
C ASN A 103 -3.86 10.83 2.26
N PHE A 104 -3.58 12.10 2.55
CA PHE A 104 -3.93 13.24 1.68
C PHE A 104 -3.17 13.19 0.35
N GLU A 105 -1.94 12.68 0.37
CA GLU A 105 -1.08 12.46 -0.79
C GLU A 105 -1.58 11.31 -1.68
N LYS A 106 -2.51 10.48 -1.17
CA LYS A 106 -3.11 9.32 -1.86
C LYS A 106 -2.07 8.28 -2.33
N VAL A 107 -0.96 8.17 -1.62
CA VAL A 107 0.09 7.19 -1.91
C VAL A 107 -0.32 5.79 -1.45
N LEU A 108 -1.00 5.68 -0.30
CA LEU A 108 -1.59 4.43 0.16
C LEU A 108 -2.95 4.18 -0.53
N PRO A 109 -3.42 2.91 -0.57
CA PRO A 109 -4.74 2.57 -1.09
C PRO A 109 -5.85 3.44 -0.47
N ARG A 110 -6.85 3.80 -1.29
CA ARG A 110 -7.96 4.63 -0.81
C ARG A 110 -8.83 3.85 0.17
N GLN A 111 -8.99 4.38 1.38
CA GLN A 111 -9.80 3.80 2.45
C GLN A 111 -10.73 4.84 3.09
N LYS A 112 -11.65 4.39 3.95
CA LYS A 112 -12.50 5.28 4.77
C LYS A 112 -11.65 6.11 5.72
N ARG A 113 -12.17 7.26 6.13
CA ARG A 113 -11.52 8.08 7.17
C ARG A 113 -11.40 7.28 8.47
N GLY A 114 -10.24 7.37 9.11
CA GLY A 114 -9.95 6.64 10.35
C GLY A 114 -9.33 5.27 10.14
N TYR A 115 -9.24 4.80 8.89
CA TYR A 115 -8.65 3.49 8.59
C TYR A 115 -7.15 3.40 8.89
N TYR A 116 -6.42 4.49 8.65
CA TYR A 116 -4.99 4.54 8.85
C TYR A 116 -4.62 5.27 10.12
N HIS A 117 -3.59 4.78 10.83
CA HIS A 117 -3.00 5.40 12.01
C HIS A 117 -1.49 5.53 11.86
N GLU A 118 -0.93 6.67 12.28
CA GLU A 118 0.49 6.94 12.16
C GLU A 118 1.24 6.79 13.48
N PHE A 119 2.51 6.37 13.38
CA PHE A 119 3.43 6.25 14.51
C PHE A 119 4.80 6.79 14.12
N THR A 120 5.40 7.56 15.02
CA THR A 120 6.69 8.20 14.78
C THR A 120 7.84 7.21 14.94
N VAL A 121 8.69 7.13 13.94
CA VAL A 121 9.97 6.43 14.01
C VAL A 121 11.07 7.47 14.23
N ARG A 122 11.80 7.36 15.35
CA ARG A 122 12.87 8.30 15.65
C ARG A 122 13.90 8.32 14.51
N THR A 123 14.22 9.53 14.03
CA THR A 123 15.26 9.73 13.03
C THR A 123 16.56 10.13 13.75
N PRO A 124 17.63 9.33 13.67
CA PRO A 124 18.90 9.69 14.29
C PRO A 124 19.44 11.02 13.77
N GLY A 125 19.89 11.88 14.68
CA GLY A 125 20.41 13.20 14.33
C GLY A 125 19.37 14.31 14.30
N GLU A 126 18.07 13.98 14.19
CA GLU A 126 17.01 14.98 14.24
C GLU A 126 16.65 15.37 15.68
N ARG A 127 16.39 16.67 15.87
CA ARG A 127 15.98 17.24 17.17
C ARG A 127 14.47 17.18 17.38
N ASP A 128 13.72 17.04 16.30
CA ASP A 128 12.28 16.90 16.28
C ASP A 128 11.84 15.46 15.95
N ARG A 129 10.60 15.27 15.45
CA ARG A 129 10.07 13.96 15.08
C ARG A 129 10.75 13.36 13.86
N GLY A 130 11.49 14.15 13.07
CA GLY A 130 12.04 13.72 11.78
C GLY A 130 10.97 13.28 10.78
N ALA A 131 11.39 12.66 9.68
CA ALA A 131 10.49 12.29 8.57
C ALA A 131 9.93 10.86 8.66
N ARG A 132 10.55 9.99 9.45
CA ARG A 132 10.24 8.54 9.44
C ARG A 132 8.95 8.21 10.18
N ARG A 133 8.09 7.36 9.57
CA ARG A 133 6.83 6.89 10.16
C ARG A 133 6.59 5.42 9.89
N ILE A 134 5.83 4.78 10.79
CA ILE A 134 5.04 3.59 10.49
C ILE A 134 3.58 4.05 10.37
N VAL A 135 2.88 3.57 9.35
CA VAL A 135 1.44 3.73 9.20
C VAL A 135 0.82 2.34 9.24
N THR A 136 -0.23 2.18 10.05
CA THR A 136 -0.99 0.92 10.13
C THR A 136 -2.36 1.08 9.48
N GLY A 137 -2.89 0.02 8.87
CA GLY A 137 -4.26 -0.05 8.41
C GLY A 137 -5.11 -0.93 9.33
N GLU A 138 -6.44 -0.71 9.39
CA GLU A 138 -7.38 -1.52 10.15
C GLU A 138 -7.41 -2.99 9.71
N GLY A 139 -6.99 -3.30 8.47
CA GLY A 139 -6.88 -4.65 7.94
C GLY A 139 -5.60 -5.39 8.34
N GLY A 140 -4.76 -4.80 9.19
CA GLY A 140 -3.50 -5.39 9.64
C GLY A 140 -2.32 -5.10 8.72
N GLU A 141 -2.45 -4.13 7.84
CA GLU A 141 -1.37 -3.67 6.97
C GLU A 141 -0.41 -2.77 7.75
N PHE A 142 0.86 -2.83 7.36
CA PHE A 142 1.91 -1.96 7.88
C PHE A 142 2.70 -1.35 6.73
N TYR A 143 2.94 -0.05 6.83
CA TYR A 143 3.68 0.72 5.83
C TYR A 143 4.77 1.52 6.52
N TYR A 144 5.95 1.59 5.90
CA TYR A 144 7.05 2.41 6.36
C TYR A 144 7.32 3.53 5.36
N THR A 145 7.64 4.72 5.87
CA THR A 145 8.14 5.86 5.09
C THR A 145 9.31 6.51 5.81
N ASP A 146 10.30 6.96 5.06
CA ASP A 146 11.45 7.71 5.59
C ASP A 146 11.56 9.13 5.00
N ASP A 147 10.65 9.50 4.11
CA ASP A 147 10.63 10.74 3.35
C ASP A 147 9.37 11.62 3.61
N HIS A 148 8.76 11.48 4.79
CA HIS A 148 7.60 12.26 5.21
C HIS A 148 6.38 12.06 4.30
N TYR A 149 6.01 10.79 4.07
CA TYR A 149 4.82 10.31 3.35
C TYR A 149 4.86 10.44 1.83
N GLN A 150 6.01 10.81 1.22
CA GLN A 150 6.13 10.88 -0.24
C GLN A 150 6.12 9.50 -0.87
N THR A 151 6.80 8.54 -0.24
CA THR A 151 6.79 7.13 -0.64
C THR A 151 6.53 6.22 0.55
N PHE A 152 6.07 5.00 0.25
CA PHE A 152 5.83 3.97 1.25
C PHE A 152 6.34 2.61 0.78
N GLU A 153 6.88 1.86 1.72
CA GLU A 153 7.17 0.44 1.58
C GLU A 153 6.16 -0.37 2.40
N ALA A 154 5.60 -1.42 1.79
CA ALA A 154 4.76 -2.38 2.50
C ALA A 154 5.64 -3.25 3.41
N VAL A 155 5.33 -3.31 4.70
CA VAL A 155 6.12 -4.05 5.70
C VAL A 155 5.56 -5.45 5.87
N LEU A 156 6.35 -6.46 5.53
CA LEU A 156 6.02 -7.86 5.78
C LEU A 156 6.51 -8.30 7.16
N ARG A 157 5.64 -8.98 7.90
CA ARG A 157 5.89 -9.42 9.28
C ARG A 157 5.81 -10.92 9.38
#